data_4c61638884b6836244893cfd73feeeb7
#
_entry.id   4c61638884b6836244893cfd73feeeb7
#
_cell.length_a   1.000
_cell.length_b   1.000
_cell.length_c   1.000
_cell.angle_alpha   90.00
_cell.angle_beta   90.00
_cell.angle_gamma   90.00
#
_symmetry.space_group_name_H-M   'P 1'
#
loop_
_entity.id
_entity.type
_entity.pdbx_description
1 polymer ?
#
loop_
_entity_poly.entity_id
_entity_poly.type
_entity_poly.pdbx_seq_one_letter_code
_entity_poly.pdbx_strand_id
1 'polypeptide(L)'
;LIRSSIAIGLAVFLVGQSSSEDASKKLAVDESTFRCLTEMEKTELGAYFVDNVLGNIDATLAIANSADGGEFPAGSVISLVPSEVMIKHQTGWNEATADWEFFELNVSSEGSTIVSRGTTEVVNQFGGNCFGCHTQARPEWDLICGSDHGCAPLPITRETIVNIQNGDPRCVNKASDA
;
A
#
# COMPACT_ATOMS: atom_id res chain seq x y z
N LEU A 1 -60.09 -10.61 38.94
CA LEU A 1 -58.78 -9.97 39.08
C LEU A 1 -57.86 -10.54 37.99
N ILE A 2 -57.74 -9.85 36.84
CA ILE A 2 -56.91 -10.22 35.71
C ILE A 2 -55.59 -9.42 35.86
N ARG A 3 -54.48 -10.12 36.01
CA ARG A 3 -53.13 -9.51 36.00
C ARG A 3 -52.58 -9.59 34.56
N SER A 4 -52.50 -8.45 33.88
CA SER A 4 -51.77 -8.31 32.64
C SER A 4 -50.26 -8.17 32.94
N SER A 5 -49.48 -9.11 32.42
CA SER A 5 -48.03 -9.03 32.43
C SER A 5 -47.57 -8.35 31.13
N ILE A 6 -46.97 -7.18 31.23
CA ILE A 6 -46.35 -6.47 30.08
C ILE A 6 -44.93 -7.02 29.95
N ALA A 7 -44.60 -7.70 28.88
CA ALA A 7 -43.26 -8.09 28.51
C ALA A 7 -42.60 -6.92 27.77
N ILE A 8 -41.57 -6.33 28.40
CA ILE A 8 -40.73 -5.31 27.78
C ILE A 8 -39.65 -6.03 26.98
N GLY A 9 -39.79 -6.02 25.67
CA GLY A 9 -38.76 -6.52 24.76
C GLY A 9 -37.57 -5.55 24.71
N LEU A 10 -36.42 -6.00 25.16
CA LEU A 10 -35.15 -5.29 25.05
C LEU A 10 -34.62 -5.47 23.61
N ALA A 11 -34.78 -4.45 22.77
CA ALA A 11 -34.15 -4.42 21.45
C ALA A 11 -32.65 -4.11 21.62
N VAL A 12 -31.81 -5.12 21.42
CA VAL A 12 -30.37 -4.94 21.34
C VAL A 12 -30.05 -4.37 19.96
N PHE A 13 -29.75 -3.08 19.88
CA PHE A 13 -29.15 -2.47 18.71
C PHE A 13 -27.69 -2.92 18.65
N LEU A 14 -27.38 -3.84 17.75
CA LEU A 14 -26.01 -4.09 17.31
C LEU A 14 -25.53 -2.85 16.52
N VAL A 15 -24.85 -1.94 17.21
CA VAL A 15 -24.08 -0.89 16.57
C VAL A 15 -22.91 -1.60 15.90
N GLY A 16 -22.97 -1.70 14.56
CA GLY A 16 -21.84 -2.16 13.77
C GLY A 16 -20.67 -1.22 14.05
N GLN A 17 -19.60 -1.73 14.67
CA GLN A 17 -18.34 -1.02 14.77
C GLN A 17 -17.76 -0.97 13.36
N SER A 18 -17.93 0.16 12.70
CA SER A 18 -17.09 0.58 11.59
C SER A 18 -15.67 0.70 12.17
N SER A 19 -14.71 -0.06 11.66
CA SER A 19 -13.30 0.11 11.99
C SER A 19 -12.91 1.52 11.55
N SER A 20 -12.89 2.45 12.49
CA SER A 20 -12.39 3.80 12.26
C SER A 20 -10.87 3.73 12.22
N GLU A 21 -10.28 4.29 11.14
CA GLU A 21 -8.84 4.52 11.08
C GLU A 21 -8.41 5.28 12.34
N ASP A 22 -7.37 4.78 13.01
CA ASP A 22 -6.83 5.47 14.18
C ASP A 22 -5.88 6.57 13.71
N ALA A 23 -6.37 7.81 13.70
CA ALA A 23 -5.63 8.98 13.25
C ALA A 23 -4.28 9.18 13.99
N SER A 24 -4.13 8.66 15.21
CA SER A 24 -2.87 8.74 15.98
C SER A 24 -1.80 7.82 15.44
N LYS A 25 -2.17 6.81 14.64
CA LYS A 25 -1.27 5.81 14.05
C LYS A 25 -0.96 6.10 12.58
N LYS A 26 -1.61 7.07 11.98
CA LYS A 26 -1.35 7.50 10.61
C LYS A 26 -0.04 8.27 10.53
N LEU A 27 0.87 7.82 9.66
CA LEU A 27 2.10 8.55 9.36
C LEU A 27 1.81 9.79 8.51
N ALA A 28 2.57 10.85 8.71
CA ALA A 28 2.52 12.02 7.85
C ALA A 28 3.14 11.66 6.50
N VAL A 29 2.33 11.68 5.45
CA VAL A 29 2.72 11.39 4.07
C VAL A 29 2.18 12.48 3.18
N ASP A 30 3.06 13.11 2.43
CA ASP A 30 2.75 14.11 1.43
C ASP A 30 3.47 13.82 0.11
N GLU A 31 3.35 14.69 -0.87
CA GLU A 31 3.90 14.52 -2.21
C GLU A 31 5.44 14.42 -2.23
N SER A 32 6.12 15.03 -1.26
CA SER A 32 7.58 14.97 -1.13
C SER A 32 8.10 13.59 -0.69
N THR A 33 7.22 12.76 -0.15
CA THR A 33 7.52 11.37 0.23
C THR A 33 7.85 10.51 -1.00
N PHE A 34 7.25 10.84 -2.16
CA PHE A 34 7.32 10.02 -3.36
C PHE A 34 8.42 10.50 -4.29
N ARG A 35 9.59 9.89 -4.18
CA ARG A 35 10.77 10.22 -4.98
C ARG A 35 10.94 9.29 -6.18
N CYS A 36 11.96 9.58 -7.00
CA CYS A 36 12.38 8.73 -8.12
C CYS A 36 12.58 7.27 -7.69
N LEU A 37 12.11 6.30 -8.47
CA LEU A 37 12.22 4.87 -8.14
C LEU A 37 13.68 4.42 -7.95
N THR A 38 14.61 4.95 -8.75
CA THR A 38 16.02 4.57 -8.65
C THR A 38 16.74 5.13 -7.41
N GLU A 39 16.07 5.95 -6.60
CA GLU A 39 16.53 6.38 -5.28
C GLU A 39 16.03 5.48 -4.14
N MET A 40 15.13 4.57 -4.46
CA MET A 40 14.67 3.52 -3.56
C MET A 40 15.50 2.26 -3.76
N GLU A 41 15.44 1.33 -2.80
CA GLU A 41 16.14 0.06 -2.91
C GLU A 41 15.35 -0.92 -3.78
N LYS A 42 16.03 -1.53 -4.75
CA LYS A 42 15.42 -2.54 -5.61
C LYS A 42 15.45 -3.90 -4.94
N THR A 43 14.32 -4.60 -4.93
CA THR A 43 14.24 -5.95 -4.36
C THR A 43 14.84 -7.01 -5.27
N GLU A 44 15.44 -8.06 -4.66
CA GLU A 44 16.05 -9.19 -5.40
C GLU A 44 14.99 -10.15 -5.93
N LEU A 45 14.02 -10.53 -5.11
CA LEU A 45 12.99 -11.52 -5.44
C LEU A 45 11.81 -10.93 -6.22
N GLY A 46 11.48 -9.66 -5.95
CA GLY A 46 10.43 -8.92 -6.65
C GLY A 46 10.98 -8.04 -7.77
N ALA A 47 10.10 -7.46 -8.55
CA ALA A 47 10.45 -6.45 -9.54
C ALA A 47 10.12 -5.04 -9.05
N TYR A 48 9.88 -4.86 -7.75
CA TYR A 48 9.45 -3.61 -7.13
C TYR A 48 10.57 -2.96 -6.32
N PHE A 49 10.35 -1.72 -5.97
CA PHE A 49 11.26 -0.90 -5.19
C PHE A 49 10.69 -0.66 -3.80
N VAL A 50 11.58 -0.53 -2.81
CA VAL A 50 11.20 -0.30 -1.41
C VAL A 50 11.98 0.86 -0.82
N ASP A 51 11.35 1.52 0.14
CA ASP A 51 11.94 2.53 1.01
C ASP A 51 11.32 2.44 2.41
N ASN A 52 11.74 3.28 3.34
CA ASN A 52 11.10 3.38 4.65
C ASN A 52 11.13 4.81 5.17
N VAL A 53 9.94 5.44 5.29
CA VAL A 53 9.81 6.83 5.75
C VAL A 53 10.21 7.05 7.22
N LEU A 54 10.37 5.98 8.00
CA LEU A 54 10.87 6.01 9.37
C LEU A 54 12.36 5.66 9.46
N GLY A 55 13.03 5.44 8.31
CA GLY A 55 14.46 5.13 8.23
C GLY A 55 14.83 3.68 8.52
N ASN A 56 13.85 2.77 8.64
CA ASN A 56 14.09 1.35 8.92
C ASN A 56 14.19 0.52 7.62
N ILE A 57 15.00 0.97 6.68
CA ILE A 57 15.11 0.35 5.34
C ILE A 57 15.61 -1.09 5.39
N ASP A 58 16.57 -1.40 6.28
CA ASP A 58 17.13 -2.75 6.40
C ASP A 58 16.06 -3.78 6.78
N ALA A 59 15.16 -3.42 7.71
CA ALA A 59 14.07 -4.31 8.10
C ALA A 59 13.03 -4.46 6.96
N THR A 60 12.74 -3.39 6.21
CA THR A 60 11.88 -3.44 5.02
C THR A 60 12.46 -4.37 3.96
N LEU A 61 13.77 -4.23 3.64
CA LEU A 61 14.48 -5.08 2.69
C LEU A 61 14.53 -6.54 3.12
N ALA A 62 14.73 -6.80 4.42
CA ALA A 62 14.76 -8.16 4.94
C ALA A 62 13.43 -8.90 4.67
N ILE A 63 12.29 -8.23 4.83
CA ILE A 63 10.97 -8.82 4.51
C ILE A 63 10.77 -8.89 2.99
N ALA A 64 11.10 -7.83 2.26
CA ALA A 64 10.92 -7.76 0.80
C ALA A 64 11.70 -8.85 0.04
N ASN A 65 12.85 -9.29 0.59
CA ASN A 65 13.71 -10.33 0.02
C ASN A 65 13.56 -11.70 0.73
N SER A 66 12.62 -11.83 1.68
CA SER A 66 12.33 -13.09 2.34
C SER A 66 11.62 -14.06 1.38
N ALA A 67 12.09 -15.30 1.29
CA ALA A 67 11.41 -16.34 0.53
C ALA A 67 10.13 -16.85 1.24
N ASP A 68 10.00 -16.61 2.53
CA ASP A 68 8.88 -17.06 3.36
C ASP A 68 7.85 -15.94 3.59
N GLY A 69 8.08 -14.73 3.07
CA GLY A 69 7.27 -13.54 3.33
C GLY A 69 7.54 -12.95 4.71
N GLY A 70 6.56 -12.28 5.27
CA GLY A 70 6.58 -11.65 6.58
C GLY A 70 5.79 -10.35 6.60
N GLU A 71 5.56 -9.82 7.80
CA GLU A 71 4.90 -8.53 7.99
C GLU A 71 5.91 -7.39 7.80
N PHE A 72 5.60 -6.45 6.94
CA PHE A 72 6.43 -5.27 6.72
C PHE A 72 6.40 -4.33 7.93
N PRO A 73 7.54 -3.74 8.31
CA PRO A 73 7.57 -2.76 9.40
C PRO A 73 6.82 -1.48 9.02
N ALA A 74 6.34 -0.76 10.03
CA ALA A 74 5.76 0.57 9.83
C ALA A 74 6.76 1.49 9.09
N GLY A 75 6.25 2.34 8.23
CA GLY A 75 7.04 3.23 7.39
C GLY A 75 7.47 2.62 6.06
N SER A 76 7.29 1.31 5.83
CA SER A 76 7.61 0.69 4.54
C SER A 76 6.86 1.36 3.40
N VAL A 77 7.59 1.68 2.34
CA VAL A 77 7.08 2.21 1.07
C VAL A 77 7.35 1.16 0.00
N ILE A 78 6.35 0.82 -0.79
CA ILE A 78 6.47 -0.16 -1.87
C ILE A 78 5.92 0.43 -3.15
N SER A 79 6.69 0.34 -4.24
CA SER A 79 6.30 0.83 -5.55
C SER A 79 6.76 -0.13 -6.64
N LEU A 80 5.82 -0.60 -7.45
CA LEU A 80 6.12 -1.39 -8.65
C LEU A 80 6.38 -0.49 -9.85
N VAL A 81 5.55 0.53 -10.00
CA VAL A 81 5.62 1.54 -11.07
C VAL A 81 5.53 2.94 -10.48
N PRO A 82 6.03 3.98 -11.14
CA PRO A 82 6.14 5.33 -10.57
C PRO A 82 4.84 5.92 -10.02
N SER A 83 3.70 5.55 -10.61
CA SER A 83 2.38 6.09 -10.27
C SER A 83 1.66 5.36 -9.14
N GLU A 84 2.10 4.15 -8.75
CA GLU A 84 1.38 3.32 -7.79
C GLU A 84 2.27 3.00 -6.59
N VAL A 85 1.84 3.42 -5.40
CA VAL A 85 2.61 3.28 -4.17
C VAL A 85 1.74 2.77 -3.03
N MET A 86 2.31 1.95 -2.16
CA MET A 86 1.75 1.56 -0.87
C MET A 86 2.65 2.05 0.26
N ILE A 87 2.04 2.51 1.35
CA ILE A 87 2.78 2.89 2.58
C ILE A 87 2.16 2.20 3.78
N LYS A 88 2.99 1.54 4.58
CA LYS A 88 2.61 0.88 5.84
C LYS A 88 2.58 1.89 6.97
N HIS A 89 1.42 2.10 7.57
CA HIS A 89 1.26 2.93 8.76
C HIS A 89 1.62 2.18 10.04
N GLN A 90 1.45 2.82 11.19
CA GLN A 90 1.68 2.18 12.49
C GLN A 90 0.64 1.07 12.74
N THR A 91 1.06 0.02 13.40
CA THR A 91 0.20 -1.13 13.70
C THR A 91 -1.13 -0.73 14.33
N GLY A 92 -2.21 -1.21 13.74
CA GLY A 92 -3.59 -0.95 14.13
C GLY A 92 -4.15 0.38 13.62
N TRP A 93 -3.53 0.99 12.59
CA TRP A 93 -4.11 2.13 11.88
C TRP A 93 -5.36 1.71 11.10
N ASN A 94 -5.26 0.62 10.33
CA ASN A 94 -6.39 0.06 9.59
C ASN A 94 -6.24 -1.46 9.44
N GLU A 95 -7.02 -2.22 10.22
CA GLU A 95 -6.97 -3.69 10.21
C GLU A 95 -7.40 -4.30 8.87
N ALA A 96 -8.34 -3.66 8.14
CA ALA A 96 -8.87 -4.20 6.89
C ALA A 96 -7.81 -4.26 5.79
N THR A 97 -6.85 -3.33 5.80
CA THR A 97 -5.75 -3.27 4.83
C THR A 97 -4.41 -3.66 5.44
N ALA A 98 -4.41 -4.33 6.61
CA ALA A 98 -3.19 -4.63 7.34
C ALA A 98 -2.28 -3.38 7.46
N ASP A 99 -2.88 -2.24 7.79
CA ASP A 99 -2.24 -0.93 7.95
C ASP A 99 -1.62 -0.32 6.67
N TRP A 100 -1.90 -0.88 5.48
CA TRP A 100 -1.47 -0.30 4.22
C TRP A 100 -2.42 0.80 3.72
N GLU A 101 -1.86 1.94 3.33
CA GLU A 101 -2.49 2.99 2.53
C GLU A 101 -2.00 2.90 1.10
N PHE A 102 -2.92 3.02 0.14
CA PHE A 102 -2.65 2.98 -1.29
C PHE A 102 -2.66 4.40 -1.87
N PHE A 103 -1.81 4.62 -2.86
CA PHE A 103 -1.67 5.91 -3.54
C PHE A 103 -1.65 5.72 -5.04
N GLU A 104 -2.44 6.53 -5.74
CA GLU A 104 -2.30 6.79 -7.17
C GLU A 104 -1.68 8.18 -7.33
N LEU A 105 -0.59 8.25 -8.09
CA LEU A 105 0.20 9.46 -8.29
C LEU A 105 0.19 9.88 -9.76
N ASN A 106 0.17 11.19 -9.98
CA ASN A 106 0.64 11.77 -11.23
C ASN A 106 2.11 12.16 -11.05
N VAL A 107 2.99 11.68 -11.94
CA VAL A 107 4.44 11.90 -11.84
C VAL A 107 4.96 12.69 -13.03
N SER A 108 5.85 13.64 -12.76
CA SER A 108 6.48 14.49 -13.75
C SER A 108 7.94 14.79 -13.39
N SER A 109 8.67 15.50 -14.24
CA SER A 109 10.02 15.99 -13.92
C SER A 109 10.04 16.98 -12.74
N GLU A 110 8.90 17.53 -12.34
CA GLU A 110 8.78 18.45 -11.21
C GLU A 110 8.50 17.70 -9.88
N GLY A 111 8.18 16.39 -9.94
CA GLY A 111 7.90 15.56 -8.79
C GLY A 111 6.60 14.76 -8.91
N SER A 112 5.99 14.49 -7.78
CA SER A 112 4.75 13.71 -7.64
C SER A 112 3.60 14.60 -7.19
N THR A 113 2.39 14.28 -7.66
CA THR A 113 1.13 14.83 -7.13
C THR A 113 0.22 13.66 -6.76
N ILE A 114 -0.38 13.70 -5.58
CA ILE A 114 -1.32 12.66 -5.13
C ILE A 114 -2.65 12.87 -5.84
N VAL A 115 -3.02 11.94 -6.74
CA VAL A 115 -4.31 11.92 -7.43
C VAL A 115 -5.39 11.32 -6.55
N SER A 116 -5.07 10.21 -5.90
CA SER A 116 -5.94 9.51 -4.97
C SER A 116 -5.12 8.82 -3.89
N ARG A 117 -5.65 8.78 -2.68
CA ARG A 117 -5.08 8.03 -1.57
C ARG A 117 -6.17 7.48 -0.67
N GLY A 118 -5.93 6.33 -0.04
CA GLY A 118 -6.89 5.72 0.87
C GLY A 118 -6.62 4.23 1.10
N THR A 119 -7.63 3.54 1.56
CA THR A 119 -7.54 2.13 1.97
C THR A 119 -8.15 1.19 0.94
N THR A 120 -9.47 1.07 0.90
CA THR A 120 -10.17 0.09 0.04
C THR A 120 -10.75 0.68 -1.26
N GLU A 121 -10.80 2.00 -1.36
CA GLU A 121 -11.50 2.75 -2.42
C GLU A 121 -10.60 3.20 -3.57
N VAL A 122 -9.26 3.13 -3.41
CA VAL A 122 -8.33 3.66 -4.42
C VAL A 122 -8.38 2.83 -5.69
N VAL A 123 -8.56 3.53 -6.82
CA VAL A 123 -8.58 2.97 -8.17
C VAL A 123 -7.43 3.59 -8.95
N ASN A 124 -6.60 2.77 -9.57
CA ASN A 124 -5.48 3.22 -10.39
C ASN A 124 -5.93 3.77 -11.75
N GLN A 125 -5.04 4.42 -12.47
CA GLN A 125 -5.30 5.01 -13.80
C GLN A 125 -5.80 4.00 -14.85
N PHE A 126 -5.63 2.70 -14.62
CA PHE A 126 -6.09 1.63 -15.49
C PHE A 126 -7.47 1.08 -15.10
N GLY A 127 -8.10 1.64 -14.06
CA GLY A 127 -9.41 1.24 -13.56
C GLY A 127 -9.38 0.04 -12.60
N GLY A 128 -8.21 -0.41 -12.17
CA GLY A 128 -8.03 -1.48 -11.17
C GLY A 128 -8.15 -0.95 -9.74
N ASN A 129 -8.95 -1.61 -8.90
CA ASN A 129 -8.98 -1.32 -7.47
C ASN A 129 -7.74 -1.91 -6.80
N CYS A 130 -6.92 -1.05 -6.16
CA CYS A 130 -5.65 -1.44 -5.55
C CYS A 130 -5.85 -2.53 -4.49
N PHE A 131 -6.66 -2.26 -3.48
CA PHE A 131 -6.92 -3.23 -2.41
C PHE A 131 -7.55 -4.52 -2.92
N GLY A 132 -8.51 -4.43 -3.86
CA GLY A 132 -9.17 -5.61 -4.44
C GLY A 132 -8.22 -6.56 -5.15
N CYS A 133 -7.11 -6.06 -5.72
CA CYS A 133 -6.03 -6.88 -6.26
C CYS A 133 -5.13 -7.41 -5.13
N HIS A 134 -4.64 -6.53 -4.27
CA HIS A 134 -3.67 -6.85 -3.22
C HIS A 134 -4.21 -7.83 -2.16
N THR A 135 -5.51 -7.80 -1.87
CA THR A 135 -6.16 -8.77 -0.94
C THR A 135 -6.16 -10.21 -1.44
N GLN A 136 -5.75 -10.47 -2.71
CA GLN A 136 -5.57 -11.82 -3.23
C GLN A 136 -4.24 -12.46 -2.78
N ALA A 137 -3.30 -11.65 -2.30
CA ALA A 137 -2.05 -12.19 -1.76
C ALA A 137 -2.34 -13.08 -0.56
N ARG A 138 -1.62 -14.23 -0.49
CA ARG A 138 -1.71 -15.09 0.69
C ARG A 138 -1.24 -14.33 1.94
N PRO A 139 -1.76 -14.67 3.13
CA PRO A 139 -1.54 -13.91 4.36
C PRO A 139 -0.07 -13.67 4.72
N GLU A 140 0.81 -14.62 4.43
CA GLU A 140 2.25 -14.52 4.70
C GLU A 140 2.96 -13.42 3.90
N TRP A 141 2.31 -12.87 2.86
CA TRP A 141 2.88 -11.84 1.98
C TRP A 141 2.42 -10.42 2.31
N ASP A 142 1.67 -10.22 3.40
CA ASP A 142 1.26 -8.91 3.89
C ASP A 142 0.69 -7.97 2.80
N LEU A 143 -0.23 -8.51 1.99
CA LEU A 143 -0.84 -7.86 0.82
C LEU A 143 0.13 -7.54 -0.34
N ILE A 144 1.35 -8.04 -0.34
CA ILE A 144 2.29 -7.78 -1.45
C ILE A 144 2.12 -8.85 -2.54
N CYS A 145 1.68 -8.40 -3.70
CA CYS A 145 1.58 -9.21 -4.91
C CYS A 145 2.95 -9.39 -5.56
N GLY A 146 3.41 -10.62 -5.62
CA GLY A 146 4.63 -11.03 -6.31
C GLY A 146 4.40 -12.34 -7.04
N SER A 147 5.44 -12.86 -7.67
CA SER A 147 5.38 -14.19 -8.28
C SER A 147 5.03 -15.21 -7.21
N ASP A 148 4.00 -16.02 -7.46
CA ASP A 148 3.53 -17.07 -6.56
C ASP A 148 2.97 -16.61 -5.21
N HIS A 149 2.66 -15.32 -5.03
CA HIS A 149 2.06 -14.79 -3.80
C HIS A 149 0.53 -15.00 -3.72
N GLY A 150 -0.10 -15.47 -4.79
CA GLY A 150 -1.56 -15.74 -4.85
C GLY A 150 -2.35 -14.74 -5.69
N CYS A 151 -1.78 -13.59 -6.02
CA CYS A 151 -2.43 -12.59 -6.87
C CYS A 151 -2.51 -13.06 -8.34
N ALA A 152 -3.53 -12.59 -9.04
CA ALA A 152 -3.61 -12.76 -10.49
C ALA A 152 -2.41 -12.07 -11.19
N PRO A 153 -1.89 -12.68 -12.28
CA PRO A 153 -0.82 -12.06 -13.06
C PRO A 153 -1.25 -10.68 -13.58
N LEU A 154 -0.31 -9.73 -13.59
CA LEU A 154 -0.54 -8.44 -14.22
C LEU A 154 -0.76 -8.61 -15.74
N PRO A 155 -1.62 -7.79 -16.37
CA PRO A 155 -1.89 -7.86 -17.81
C PRO A 155 -0.77 -7.26 -18.67
N ILE A 156 0.40 -7.00 -18.08
CA ILE A 156 1.58 -6.43 -18.74
C ILE A 156 2.81 -7.31 -18.48
N THR A 157 3.76 -7.31 -19.41
CA THR A 157 4.98 -8.10 -19.29
C THR A 157 5.98 -7.49 -18.32
N ARG A 158 6.89 -8.31 -17.79
CA ARG A 158 8.01 -7.81 -16.98
C ARG A 158 8.85 -6.75 -17.71
N GLU A 159 9.07 -6.94 -19.01
CA GLU A 159 9.79 -5.97 -19.84
C GLU A 159 9.06 -4.61 -19.87
N THR A 160 7.74 -4.62 -20.01
CA THR A 160 6.92 -3.40 -19.96
C THR A 160 7.05 -2.72 -18.60
N ILE A 161 7.01 -3.47 -17.50
CA ILE A 161 7.22 -2.92 -16.15
C ILE A 161 8.59 -2.25 -16.04
N VAL A 162 9.66 -2.92 -16.47
CA VAL A 162 11.02 -2.37 -16.44
C VAL A 162 11.14 -1.09 -17.28
N ASN A 163 10.51 -1.05 -18.44
CA ASN A 163 10.50 0.15 -19.29
C ASN A 163 9.77 1.33 -18.61
N ILE A 164 8.65 1.06 -17.93
CA ILE A 164 7.92 2.07 -17.14
C ILE A 164 8.79 2.57 -15.97
N GLN A 165 9.46 1.65 -15.25
CA GLN A 165 10.35 1.99 -14.15
C GLN A 165 11.52 2.87 -14.60
N ASN A 166 12.17 2.51 -15.72
CA ASN A 166 13.29 3.28 -16.29
C ASN A 166 12.84 4.63 -16.87
N GLY A 167 11.56 4.76 -17.21
CA GLY A 167 10.94 5.99 -17.70
C GLY A 167 10.39 6.90 -16.61
N ASP A 168 10.70 6.66 -15.34
CA ASP A 168 10.24 7.53 -14.25
C ASP A 168 10.74 8.96 -14.45
N PRO A 169 9.85 9.93 -14.76
CA PRO A 169 10.25 11.28 -15.08
C PRO A 169 10.91 12.03 -13.93
N ARG A 170 10.72 11.59 -12.69
CA ARG A 170 11.34 12.19 -11.49
C ARG A 170 12.84 11.91 -11.41
N CYS A 171 13.32 10.92 -12.19
CA CYS A 171 14.74 10.52 -12.20
C CYS A 171 15.61 11.35 -13.16
N VAL A 172 15.01 12.10 -14.07
CA VAL A 172 15.73 12.75 -15.20
C VAL A 172 16.60 13.94 -14.78
N ASN A 173 16.26 14.62 -13.68
CA ASN A 173 16.95 15.86 -13.28
C ASN A 173 18.25 15.64 -12.50
N LYS A 174 18.65 14.41 -12.19
CA LYS A 174 19.85 14.11 -11.39
C LYS A 174 21.05 13.62 -12.20
N ALA A 175 20.87 13.28 -13.47
CA ALA A 175 21.97 12.89 -14.36
C ALA A 175 22.84 14.08 -14.79
N SER A 176 22.45 15.33 -14.48
CA SER A 176 23.18 16.56 -14.87
C SER A 176 24.10 17.12 -13.76
N ASP A 177 24.03 16.57 -12.54
CA ASP A 177 24.80 17.11 -11.40
C ASP A 177 25.93 16.15 -10.92
N ALA A 178 26.29 15.12 -11.71
CA ALA A 178 27.36 14.16 -11.42
C ALA A 178 28.60 14.35 -12.32
#